data_40e9598ac49659c1e0dff434ab4fdd6c
#
_entry.id   40e9598ac49659c1e0dff434ab4fdd6c
#
_cell.length_a   1.000
_cell.length_b   1.000
_cell.length_c   1.000
_cell.angle_alpha   90.00
_cell.angle_beta   90.00
_cell.angle_gamma   90.00
#
_symmetry.space_group_name_H-M   'P 1'
#
loop_
_entity.id
_entity.type
_entity.pdbx_description
1 polymer ?
#
loop_
_entity_poly.entity_id
_entity_poly.type
_entity_poly.pdbx_seq_one_letter_code
_entity_poly.pdbx_strand_id
1 'polypeptide(L)'
;GTMVAFMKFQDMKNEQESIMASAVGQQMKQIGEAVNGYINIRYDKLSTLSNAAGTGTDPGPRTCSGSVCEITYQTLINEGLLLSTYTGTNANKSSYKIILKRDGTSPNYVINGLITTSTAWIEGGKTRYDLLGKAMQTAGIDSGMTKTTSIASGHSGQWSETSANFNNITSAGQLAFRVGFNSALYSVYLRRDGTLPMTGDLNLDGHNINNVAALNATGNITTTGDVQARNIKATGKIDADGNISAGNWMWAKNGYGDAIGFGGDGYSGGLGRDYEIKMLSNHPLTIHSPTSSRGNDVILDIDGNMRVQTDISSLRNITASGNIESSQNVKGATLESTGRATVGEFVQLNGQAEVGKECQSNGLQGRTAEGKILSCVNGVWETIDANLKISTYSLKPPKHQLNMGVHSVCSLSNVKFYKGNNTPYISCEIIKNGNN
;
A
#
# COMPACT_ATOMS: atom_id res chain seq x y z
N GLY A 1 5.10 -38.48 -83.84
CA GLY A 1 5.69 -39.12 -82.69
C GLY A 1 6.83 -38.27 -82.04
N THR A 2 7.71 -37.73 -82.82
CA THR A 2 8.95 -37.05 -82.36
C THR A 2 8.70 -35.75 -81.62
N MET A 3 7.71 -34.97 -82.02
CA MET A 3 7.40 -33.69 -81.44
C MET A 3 6.81 -33.80 -79.98
N VAL A 4 5.92 -34.81 -79.78
CA VAL A 4 5.33 -35.07 -78.44
C VAL A 4 6.39 -35.62 -77.47
N ALA A 5 7.33 -36.45 -77.96
CA ALA A 5 8.43 -36.98 -77.18
C ALA A 5 9.39 -35.85 -76.73
N PHE A 6 9.69 -34.93 -77.68
CA PHE A 6 10.50 -33.75 -77.37
C PHE A 6 9.82 -32.79 -76.30
N MET A 7 8.53 -32.57 -76.48
CA MET A 7 7.77 -31.74 -75.47
C MET A 7 7.75 -32.42 -74.10
N LYS A 8 7.52 -33.75 -74.05
CA LYS A 8 7.59 -34.46 -72.73
C LYS A 8 8.99 -34.44 -72.13
N PHE A 9 10.02 -34.48 -72.90
CA PHE A 9 11.40 -34.42 -72.45
C PHE A 9 11.69 -33.04 -71.87
N GLN A 10 11.24 -31.93 -72.51
CA GLN A 10 11.36 -30.58 -72.02
C GLN A 10 10.58 -30.36 -70.70
N ASP A 11 9.36 -30.90 -70.63
CA ASP A 11 8.56 -30.78 -69.40
C ASP A 11 9.22 -31.53 -68.23
N MET A 12 9.76 -32.72 -68.44
CA MET A 12 10.51 -33.46 -67.43
C MET A 12 11.79 -32.72 -67.01
N LYS A 13 12.51 -32.09 -67.91
CA LYS A 13 13.69 -31.30 -67.62
C LYS A 13 13.32 -30.07 -66.74
N ASN A 14 12.27 -29.33 -67.12
CA ASN A 14 11.79 -28.16 -66.38
C ASN A 14 11.32 -28.55 -64.98
N GLU A 15 10.68 -29.69 -64.81
CA GLU A 15 10.27 -30.22 -63.54
C GLU A 15 11.47 -30.53 -62.61
N GLN A 16 12.48 -31.25 -63.19
CA GLN A 16 13.72 -31.55 -62.43
C GLN A 16 14.48 -30.29 -62.03
N GLU A 17 14.59 -29.30 -62.90
CA GLU A 17 15.21 -28.04 -62.61
C GLU A 17 14.44 -27.28 -61.52
N SER A 18 13.11 -27.28 -61.53
CA SER A 18 12.26 -26.71 -60.54
C SER A 18 12.44 -27.34 -59.11
N ILE A 19 12.51 -28.67 -59.10
CA ILE A 19 12.78 -29.43 -57.87
C ILE A 19 14.17 -29.10 -57.32
N MET A 20 15.18 -29.03 -58.18
CA MET A 20 16.55 -28.69 -57.81
C MET A 20 16.60 -27.26 -57.23
N ALA A 21 15.97 -26.29 -57.88
CA ALA A 21 15.92 -24.93 -57.42
C ALA A 21 15.21 -24.79 -56.08
N SER A 22 14.13 -25.51 -55.89
CA SER A 22 13.42 -25.55 -54.60
C SER A 22 14.27 -26.17 -53.48
N ALA A 23 15.04 -27.23 -53.79
CA ALA A 23 15.97 -27.85 -52.86
C ALA A 23 17.08 -26.87 -52.42
N VAL A 24 17.64 -26.10 -53.37
CA VAL A 24 18.63 -25.06 -53.09
C VAL A 24 18.03 -23.98 -52.20
N GLY A 25 16.81 -23.53 -52.49
CA GLY A 25 16.10 -22.55 -51.69
C GLY A 25 15.80 -23.03 -50.25
N GLN A 26 15.37 -24.30 -50.14
CA GLN A 26 15.13 -24.91 -48.81
C GLN A 26 16.39 -24.98 -47.96
N GLN A 27 17.51 -25.39 -48.60
CA GLN A 27 18.80 -25.44 -47.92
C GLN A 27 19.29 -24.05 -47.51
N MET A 28 19.14 -23.03 -48.35
CA MET A 28 19.48 -21.65 -48.03
C MET A 28 18.69 -21.16 -46.81
N LYS A 29 17.40 -21.49 -46.75
CA LYS A 29 16.57 -21.15 -45.60
C LYS A 29 17.06 -21.82 -44.30
N GLN A 30 17.38 -23.09 -44.35
CA GLN A 30 17.92 -23.84 -43.20
C GLN A 30 19.24 -23.22 -42.69
N ILE A 31 20.13 -22.84 -43.60
CA ILE A 31 21.38 -22.17 -43.24
C ILE A 31 21.09 -20.79 -42.65
N GLY A 32 20.14 -20.03 -43.20
CA GLY A 32 19.69 -18.74 -42.68
C GLY A 32 19.18 -18.83 -41.24
N GLU A 33 18.34 -19.82 -40.97
CA GLU A 33 17.85 -20.09 -39.61
C GLU A 33 18.98 -20.48 -38.66
N ALA A 34 19.92 -21.32 -39.09
CA ALA A 34 21.08 -21.70 -38.31
C ALA A 34 22.01 -20.48 -38.02
N VAL A 35 22.22 -19.60 -38.99
CA VAL A 35 23.02 -18.38 -38.80
C VAL A 35 22.34 -17.41 -37.85
N ASN A 36 21.03 -17.22 -37.95
CA ASN A 36 20.29 -16.43 -36.97
C ASN A 36 20.41 -17.01 -35.56
N GLY A 37 20.33 -18.32 -35.40
CA GLY A 37 20.62 -19.00 -34.13
C GLY A 37 22.06 -18.73 -33.64
N TYR A 38 23.04 -18.78 -34.52
CA TYR A 38 24.44 -18.47 -34.20
C TYR A 38 24.61 -17.03 -33.74
N ILE A 39 24.02 -16.05 -34.40
CA ILE A 39 24.03 -14.66 -33.99
C ILE A 39 23.51 -14.50 -32.57
N ASN A 40 22.44 -15.22 -32.23
CA ASN A 40 21.88 -15.17 -30.87
C ASN A 40 22.83 -15.73 -29.82
N ILE A 41 23.40 -16.91 -30.04
CA ILE A 41 24.24 -17.56 -29.02
C ILE A 41 25.64 -16.96 -28.92
N ARG A 42 26.15 -16.34 -30.01
CA ARG A 42 27.49 -15.73 -30.09
C ARG A 42 27.47 -14.21 -30.22
N TYR A 43 26.38 -13.57 -29.88
CA TYR A 43 26.27 -12.10 -29.94
C TYR A 43 27.40 -11.39 -29.18
N ASP A 44 27.77 -11.90 -28.01
CA ASP A 44 28.86 -11.34 -27.18
C ASP A 44 30.21 -11.40 -27.91
N LYS A 45 30.46 -12.45 -28.69
CA LYS A 45 31.68 -12.62 -29.50
C LYS A 45 31.65 -11.79 -30.77
N LEU A 46 30.52 -11.76 -31.45
CA LEU A 46 30.31 -10.95 -32.66
C LEU A 46 30.33 -9.44 -32.36
N SER A 47 29.74 -9.02 -31.25
CA SER A 47 29.77 -7.61 -30.83
C SER A 47 31.15 -7.13 -30.39
N THR A 48 32.03 -8.01 -29.97
CA THR A 48 33.42 -7.71 -29.63
C THR A 48 34.41 -8.06 -30.72
N LEU A 49 33.93 -8.60 -31.86
CA LEU A 49 34.76 -9.04 -32.99
C LEU A 49 35.85 -10.05 -32.59
N SER A 50 35.49 -10.99 -31.72
CA SER A 50 36.39 -11.98 -31.18
C SER A 50 36.47 -13.21 -32.10
N ASN A 51 37.68 -13.65 -32.43
CA ASN A 51 37.91 -14.91 -33.18
C ASN A 51 37.55 -16.12 -32.30
N ALA A 52 37.15 -17.21 -32.94
CA ALA A 52 36.97 -18.47 -32.25
C ALA A 52 38.30 -19.21 -32.14
N ALA A 53 38.62 -19.73 -30.96
CA ALA A 53 39.80 -20.57 -30.73
C ALA A 53 39.65 -21.99 -31.29
N GLY A 54 38.47 -22.38 -31.68
CA GLY A 54 38.17 -23.72 -32.24
C GLY A 54 38.13 -24.84 -31.20
N THR A 55 38.17 -24.51 -29.90
CA THR A 55 38.14 -25.47 -28.80
C THR A 55 37.24 -25.01 -27.63
N GLY A 56 36.73 -25.95 -26.86
CA GLY A 56 35.95 -25.65 -25.66
C GLY A 56 34.53 -25.15 -25.99
N THR A 57 34.08 -24.12 -25.24
CA THR A 57 32.72 -23.58 -25.32
C THR A 57 32.46 -22.68 -26.53
N ASP A 58 33.48 -22.33 -27.29
CA ASP A 58 33.38 -21.55 -28.52
C ASP A 58 34.10 -22.32 -29.68
N PRO A 59 33.41 -23.32 -30.26
CA PRO A 59 34.07 -24.28 -31.12
C PRO A 59 34.45 -23.76 -32.51
N GLY A 60 33.98 -22.61 -32.92
CA GLY A 60 34.36 -22.02 -34.20
C GLY A 60 34.21 -22.93 -35.42
N PRO A 61 34.87 -22.63 -36.58
CA PRO A 61 35.76 -21.49 -36.82
C PRO A 61 35.01 -20.16 -37.00
N ARG A 62 35.61 -19.09 -36.50
CA ARG A 62 35.15 -17.70 -36.75
C ARG A 62 36.37 -16.80 -36.89
N THR A 63 36.43 -16.08 -38.00
CA THR A 63 37.52 -15.13 -38.28
C THR A 63 36.94 -13.75 -38.42
N CYS A 64 37.35 -12.84 -37.53
CA CYS A 64 36.90 -11.46 -37.52
C CYS A 64 38.03 -10.52 -37.96
N SER A 65 37.73 -9.60 -38.86
CA SER A 65 38.63 -8.54 -39.32
C SER A 65 37.82 -7.29 -39.66
N GLY A 66 38.30 -6.11 -39.21
CA GLY A 66 37.51 -4.89 -39.31
C GLY A 66 36.21 -4.98 -38.56
N SER A 67 35.08 -4.70 -39.21
CA SER A 67 33.73 -4.80 -38.61
C SER A 67 33.01 -6.09 -38.94
N VAL A 68 33.63 -7.06 -39.58
CA VAL A 68 33.01 -8.28 -40.10
C VAL A 68 33.65 -9.52 -39.50
N CYS A 69 32.81 -10.53 -39.32
CA CYS A 69 33.23 -11.89 -38.98
C CYS A 69 32.75 -12.87 -40.07
N GLU A 70 33.64 -13.76 -40.51
CA GLU A 70 33.31 -14.84 -41.43
C GLU A 70 33.17 -16.16 -40.65
N ILE A 71 32.09 -16.88 -40.90
CA ILE A 71 31.86 -18.23 -40.39
C ILE A 71 31.61 -19.16 -41.57
N THR A 72 31.69 -20.44 -41.30
CA THR A 72 31.46 -21.50 -42.32
C THR A 72 30.31 -22.40 -41.87
N TYR A 73 29.86 -23.28 -42.78
CA TYR A 73 28.89 -24.31 -42.41
C TYR A 73 29.43 -25.21 -41.28
N GLN A 74 30.75 -25.41 -41.23
CA GLN A 74 31.37 -26.19 -40.16
C GLN A 74 31.19 -25.53 -38.79
N THR A 75 31.25 -24.21 -38.74
CA THR A 75 30.94 -23.46 -37.52
C THR A 75 29.54 -23.79 -37.02
N LEU A 76 28.55 -23.82 -37.91
CA LEU A 76 27.17 -24.12 -37.57
C LEU A 76 26.98 -25.58 -37.13
N ILE A 77 27.71 -26.50 -37.73
CA ILE A 77 27.73 -27.92 -37.31
C ILE A 77 28.36 -28.04 -35.89
N ASN A 78 29.49 -27.41 -35.68
CA ASN A 78 30.19 -27.45 -34.38
C ASN A 78 29.36 -26.86 -33.23
N GLU A 79 28.51 -25.89 -33.53
CA GLU A 79 27.55 -25.31 -32.59
C GLU A 79 26.26 -26.13 -32.44
N GLY A 80 26.09 -27.19 -33.19
CA GLY A 80 24.89 -28.01 -33.16
C GLY A 80 23.67 -27.39 -33.87
N LEU A 81 23.89 -26.37 -34.71
CA LEU A 81 22.83 -25.62 -35.42
C LEU A 81 22.53 -26.24 -36.81
N LEU A 82 23.42 -27.05 -37.32
CA LEU A 82 23.23 -27.87 -38.49
C LEU A 82 23.60 -29.34 -38.20
N LEU A 83 22.96 -30.25 -38.89
CA LEU A 83 23.27 -31.69 -38.79
C LEU A 83 24.71 -31.97 -39.24
N SER A 84 25.39 -32.90 -38.57
CA SER A 84 26.73 -33.34 -38.90
C SER A 84 26.85 -33.98 -40.28
N THR A 85 25.75 -34.41 -40.88
CA THR A 85 25.67 -34.97 -42.24
C THR A 85 25.67 -33.93 -43.34
N TYR A 86 25.62 -32.61 -42.97
CA TYR A 86 25.63 -31.55 -43.96
C TYR A 86 26.98 -31.48 -44.70
N THR A 87 26.97 -31.51 -46.02
CA THR A 87 28.20 -31.60 -46.84
C THR A 87 28.77 -30.27 -47.28
N GLY A 88 28.10 -29.14 -46.98
CA GLY A 88 28.56 -27.80 -47.37
C GLY A 88 28.33 -27.40 -48.81
N THR A 89 27.69 -28.21 -49.59
CA THR A 89 27.36 -27.94 -51.00
C THR A 89 25.86 -28.15 -51.26
N ASN A 90 25.32 -27.39 -52.19
CA ASN A 90 23.92 -27.50 -52.60
C ASN A 90 23.79 -28.38 -53.85
N ALA A 91 22.54 -28.60 -54.31
CA ALA A 91 22.22 -29.38 -55.46
C ALA A 91 22.83 -28.79 -56.76
N ASN A 92 23.17 -27.54 -56.83
CA ASN A 92 23.89 -26.88 -57.92
C ASN A 92 25.42 -26.91 -57.73
N LYS A 93 25.95 -27.74 -56.85
CA LYS A 93 27.38 -27.90 -56.56
C LYS A 93 28.09 -26.62 -56.10
N SER A 94 27.36 -25.66 -55.58
CA SER A 94 27.88 -24.44 -54.96
C SER A 94 27.90 -24.59 -53.44
N SER A 95 28.93 -24.04 -52.83
CA SER A 95 29.00 -23.86 -51.38
C SER A 95 28.40 -22.51 -50.97
N TYR A 96 28.45 -22.22 -49.68
CA TYR A 96 27.91 -20.98 -49.13
C TYR A 96 29.00 -20.20 -48.43
N LYS A 97 28.94 -18.87 -48.57
CA LYS A 97 29.80 -17.93 -47.87
C LYS A 97 28.96 -17.06 -46.94
N ILE A 98 29.34 -16.97 -45.67
CA ILE A 98 28.57 -16.33 -44.61
C ILE A 98 29.40 -15.19 -44.01
N ILE A 99 28.94 -13.97 -44.19
CA ILE A 99 29.56 -12.76 -43.64
C ILE A 99 28.62 -12.16 -42.65
N LEU A 100 29.09 -11.92 -41.41
CA LEU A 100 28.38 -11.24 -40.34
C LEU A 100 29.05 -9.89 -40.08
N LYS A 101 28.28 -8.84 -40.06
CA LYS A 101 28.75 -7.46 -39.89
C LYS A 101 28.22 -6.85 -38.61
N ARG A 102 29.13 -6.29 -37.81
CA ARG A 102 28.78 -5.47 -36.65
C ARG A 102 28.52 -4.04 -37.08
N ASP A 103 27.32 -3.53 -36.79
CA ASP A 103 26.91 -2.15 -36.99
C ASP A 103 26.53 -1.52 -35.65
N GLY A 104 26.38 -0.17 -35.65
CA GLY A 104 26.00 0.56 -34.44
C GLY A 104 27.20 1.02 -33.61
N THR A 105 26.93 1.46 -32.40
CA THR A 105 27.91 2.00 -31.47
C THR A 105 27.77 1.33 -30.08
N SER A 106 28.90 1.29 -29.36
CA SER A 106 28.88 0.75 -27.99
C SER A 106 27.88 1.49 -27.09
N PRO A 107 27.11 0.82 -26.22
CA PRO A 107 27.05 -0.64 -26.04
C PRO A 107 26.04 -1.35 -26.96
N ASN A 108 25.36 -0.63 -27.84
CA ASN A 108 24.21 -1.10 -28.63
C ASN A 108 24.62 -1.53 -30.05
N TYR A 109 25.45 -2.54 -30.13
CA TYR A 109 25.80 -3.11 -31.43
C TYR A 109 24.70 -4.02 -31.96
N VAL A 110 24.50 -3.99 -33.28
CA VAL A 110 23.65 -4.91 -34.00
C VAL A 110 24.49 -5.76 -34.96
N ILE A 111 24.10 -7.01 -35.19
CA ILE A 111 24.76 -7.91 -36.11
C ILE A 111 23.83 -8.16 -37.27
N ASN A 112 24.27 -7.75 -38.46
CA ASN A 112 23.64 -8.07 -39.73
C ASN A 112 24.47 -9.10 -40.44
N GLY A 113 23.90 -9.80 -41.39
CA GLY A 113 24.64 -10.77 -42.16
C GLY A 113 24.05 -11.02 -43.53
N LEU A 114 24.89 -11.53 -44.39
CA LEU A 114 24.51 -11.99 -45.72
C LEU A 114 25.15 -13.35 -46.03
N ILE A 115 24.33 -14.28 -46.42
CA ILE A 115 24.77 -15.56 -46.96
C ILE A 115 24.65 -15.46 -48.46
N THR A 116 25.69 -15.89 -49.19
CA THR A 116 25.64 -16.02 -50.65
C THR A 116 26.11 -17.40 -51.04
N THR A 117 25.61 -17.89 -52.18
CA THR A 117 26.29 -19.01 -52.87
C THR A 117 27.69 -18.55 -53.30
N SER A 118 28.67 -19.45 -53.22
CA SER A 118 30.06 -19.15 -53.57
C SER A 118 30.27 -18.97 -55.10
N THR A 119 29.38 -19.57 -55.88
CA THR A 119 29.44 -19.47 -57.35
C THR A 119 28.08 -19.01 -57.89
N ALA A 120 28.11 -18.31 -59.03
CA ALA A 120 26.90 -17.96 -59.75
C ALA A 120 26.25 -19.19 -60.38
N TRP A 121 24.92 -19.14 -60.50
CA TRP A 121 24.16 -20.19 -61.17
C TRP A 121 24.17 -19.91 -62.68
N ILE A 122 25.12 -20.53 -63.40
CA ILE A 122 25.32 -20.37 -64.83
C ILE A 122 25.22 -21.70 -65.49
N GLU A 123 24.40 -21.81 -66.51
CA GLU A 123 24.30 -22.99 -67.41
C GLU A 123 24.33 -22.58 -68.86
N GLY A 124 25.16 -23.27 -69.66
CA GLY A 124 25.34 -22.95 -71.10
C GLY A 124 25.76 -21.48 -71.35
N GLY A 125 26.56 -20.89 -70.43
CA GLY A 125 27.03 -19.51 -70.52
C GLY A 125 25.99 -18.44 -70.16
N LYS A 126 24.81 -18.86 -69.69
CA LYS A 126 23.71 -17.92 -69.24
C LYS A 126 23.43 -18.08 -67.78
N THR A 127 23.28 -16.92 -67.14
CA THR A 127 22.81 -16.88 -65.73
C THR A 127 21.36 -17.30 -65.61
N ARG A 128 21.09 -18.30 -64.76
CA ARG A 128 19.77 -18.90 -64.56
C ARG A 128 18.96 -18.09 -63.52
N TYR A 129 18.59 -16.86 -63.83
CA TYR A 129 17.75 -16.01 -62.98
C TYR A 129 16.36 -16.64 -62.72
N ASP A 130 15.87 -17.44 -63.66
CA ASP A 130 14.63 -18.22 -63.50
C ASP A 130 14.71 -19.20 -62.31
N LEU A 131 15.80 -19.95 -62.22
CA LEU A 131 16.03 -20.90 -61.12
C LEU A 131 16.36 -20.20 -59.82
N LEU A 132 17.09 -19.11 -59.86
CA LEU A 132 17.33 -18.27 -58.69
C LEU A 132 16.00 -17.72 -58.13
N GLY A 133 15.12 -17.21 -58.99
CA GLY A 133 13.79 -16.76 -58.59
C GLY A 133 12.96 -17.87 -57.96
N LYS A 134 13.05 -19.11 -58.52
CA LYS A 134 12.38 -20.27 -57.95
C LYS A 134 12.93 -20.65 -56.56
N ALA A 135 14.25 -20.64 -56.41
CA ALA A 135 14.91 -20.87 -55.15
C ALA A 135 14.50 -19.80 -54.10
N MET A 136 14.43 -18.55 -54.51
CA MET A 136 13.97 -17.45 -53.66
C MET A 136 12.54 -17.63 -53.18
N GLN A 137 11.62 -18.10 -54.04
CA GLN A 137 10.23 -18.40 -53.61
C GLN A 137 10.19 -19.43 -52.49
N THR A 138 11.03 -20.44 -52.54
CA THR A 138 11.12 -21.48 -51.51
C THR A 138 11.84 -20.98 -50.26
N ALA A 139 12.91 -20.21 -50.44
CA ALA A 139 13.70 -19.69 -49.32
C ALA A 139 12.97 -18.59 -48.52
N GLY A 140 12.05 -17.87 -49.14
CA GLY A 140 11.21 -16.87 -48.45
C GLY A 140 11.72 -15.43 -48.54
N ILE A 141 11.14 -14.56 -47.71
CA ILE A 141 11.25 -13.09 -47.82
C ILE A 141 12.68 -12.56 -47.63
N ASP A 142 13.51 -13.24 -46.87
CA ASP A 142 14.89 -12.84 -46.64
C ASP A 142 15.86 -13.26 -47.73
N SER A 143 15.36 -14.04 -48.70
CA SER A 143 16.17 -14.42 -49.86
C SER A 143 16.25 -13.32 -50.91
N GLY A 144 17.30 -13.39 -51.69
CA GLY A 144 17.58 -12.47 -52.78
C GLY A 144 18.54 -13.08 -53.79
N MET A 145 18.91 -12.30 -54.78
CA MET A 145 19.92 -12.67 -55.79
C MET A 145 20.78 -11.47 -56.16
N THR A 146 21.92 -11.75 -56.73
CA THR A 146 22.78 -10.72 -57.35
C THR A 146 22.49 -10.61 -58.83
N LYS A 147 22.21 -9.41 -59.34
CA LYS A 147 22.10 -9.10 -60.77
C LYS A 147 23.33 -8.37 -61.31
N THR A 148 24.18 -7.92 -60.39
CA THR A 148 25.47 -7.24 -60.66
C THR A 148 26.52 -7.87 -59.76
N THR A 149 27.79 -7.47 -59.96
CA THR A 149 28.92 -7.85 -59.10
C THR A 149 28.96 -7.08 -57.77
N SER A 150 28.06 -6.11 -57.56
CA SER A 150 28.14 -5.17 -56.45
C SER A 150 26.88 -5.11 -55.57
N ILE A 151 25.77 -5.68 -56.00
CA ILE A 151 24.47 -5.58 -55.33
C ILE A 151 23.77 -6.90 -55.29
N ALA A 152 23.31 -7.28 -54.08
CA ALA A 152 22.32 -8.31 -53.83
C ALA A 152 20.97 -7.66 -53.44
N SER A 153 19.88 -8.12 -54.02
CA SER A 153 18.54 -7.58 -53.74
C SER A 153 17.55 -8.70 -53.45
N GLY A 154 16.64 -8.42 -52.51
CA GLY A 154 15.53 -9.27 -52.15
C GLY A 154 14.37 -9.23 -53.17
N HIS A 155 13.26 -9.87 -52.82
CA HIS A 155 12.03 -9.86 -53.61
C HIS A 155 11.58 -8.44 -53.92
N SER A 156 11.40 -8.12 -55.20
CA SER A 156 10.94 -6.80 -55.65
C SER A 156 11.73 -5.61 -55.05
N GLY A 157 13.00 -5.84 -54.72
CA GLY A 157 13.85 -4.81 -54.15
C GLY A 157 13.51 -4.43 -52.69
N GLN A 158 12.79 -5.26 -51.94
CA GLN A 158 12.42 -5.00 -50.55
C GLN A 158 13.62 -4.79 -49.66
N TRP A 159 14.76 -5.38 -49.99
CA TRP A 159 16.04 -5.08 -49.35
C TRP A 159 17.16 -5.09 -50.37
N SER A 160 18.24 -4.44 -50.06
CA SER A 160 19.43 -4.37 -50.90
C SER A 160 20.69 -4.31 -50.03
N GLU A 161 21.70 -5.07 -50.41
CA GLU A 161 23.03 -5.06 -49.78
C GLU A 161 24.12 -4.89 -50.84
N THR A 162 25.20 -4.26 -50.44
CA THR A 162 26.32 -3.93 -51.35
C THR A 162 27.55 -4.78 -51.06
N SER A 163 28.40 -4.95 -52.07
CA SER A 163 29.69 -5.63 -51.94
C SER A 163 30.67 -4.91 -51.03
N ALA A 164 30.49 -3.58 -50.84
CA ALA A 164 31.27 -2.81 -49.88
C ALA A 164 30.96 -3.23 -48.40
N ASN A 165 29.71 -3.64 -48.11
CA ASN A 165 29.34 -4.11 -46.80
C ASN A 165 29.55 -5.64 -46.68
N PHE A 166 29.33 -6.39 -47.75
CA PHE A 166 29.41 -7.86 -47.79
C PHE A 166 30.27 -8.31 -48.96
N ASN A 167 31.53 -8.62 -48.70
CA ASN A 167 32.51 -8.98 -49.72
C ASN A 167 32.24 -10.34 -50.39
N ASN A 168 31.27 -11.10 -49.96
CA ASN A 168 30.78 -12.33 -50.57
C ASN A 168 29.85 -12.06 -51.76
N ILE A 169 29.48 -10.81 -52.05
CA ILE A 169 28.87 -10.41 -53.31
C ILE A 169 29.99 -10.24 -54.34
N THR A 170 30.15 -11.20 -55.23
CA THR A 170 31.31 -11.25 -56.14
C THR A 170 30.96 -11.32 -57.63
N SER A 171 29.74 -11.79 -57.92
CA SER A 171 29.32 -12.00 -59.33
C SER A 171 27.79 -11.91 -59.44
N ALA A 172 27.31 -11.58 -60.63
CA ALA A 172 25.88 -11.72 -60.90
C ALA A 172 25.50 -13.19 -60.94
N GLY A 173 24.32 -13.53 -60.45
CA GLY A 173 23.78 -14.90 -60.43
C GLY A 173 24.04 -15.69 -59.15
N GLN A 174 24.43 -15.04 -58.07
CA GLN A 174 24.48 -15.68 -56.74
C GLN A 174 23.09 -15.66 -56.09
N LEU A 175 22.71 -16.76 -55.45
CA LEU A 175 21.59 -16.74 -54.48
C LEU A 175 22.09 -16.11 -53.20
N ALA A 176 21.30 -15.22 -52.62
CA ALA A 176 21.60 -14.51 -51.37
C ALA A 176 20.50 -14.72 -50.36
N PHE A 177 20.87 -14.55 -49.07
CA PHE A 177 19.92 -14.61 -47.95
C PHE A 177 20.39 -13.67 -46.84
N ARG A 178 19.52 -12.76 -46.47
CA ARG A 178 19.77 -11.79 -45.40
C ARG A 178 19.50 -12.41 -44.03
N VAL A 179 20.43 -12.23 -43.08
CA VAL A 179 20.33 -12.72 -41.72
C VAL A 179 20.61 -11.58 -40.72
N GLY A 180 20.30 -11.81 -39.46
CA GLY A 180 20.59 -10.88 -38.40
C GLY A 180 19.52 -9.80 -38.20
N PHE A 181 19.92 -8.71 -37.65
CA PHE A 181 19.03 -7.63 -37.12
C PHE A 181 17.97 -7.16 -38.14
N ASN A 182 18.36 -7.01 -39.41
CA ASN A 182 17.46 -6.53 -40.46
C ASN A 182 16.64 -7.63 -41.13
N SER A 183 16.84 -8.92 -40.80
CA SER A 183 16.11 -10.04 -41.40
C SER A 183 14.72 -10.19 -40.84
N ALA A 184 13.77 -10.64 -41.67
CA ALA A 184 12.42 -10.95 -41.23
C ALA A 184 12.38 -12.18 -40.29
N LEU A 185 13.22 -13.18 -40.52
CA LEU A 185 13.37 -14.33 -39.63
C LEU A 185 13.85 -13.91 -38.23
N TYR A 186 14.76 -12.94 -38.14
CA TYR A 186 15.26 -12.46 -36.86
C TYR A 186 14.20 -11.67 -36.10
N SER A 187 13.22 -11.11 -36.77
CA SER A 187 12.15 -10.32 -36.14
C SER A 187 11.21 -11.14 -35.22
N VAL A 188 11.23 -12.49 -35.32
CA VAL A 188 10.47 -13.36 -34.42
C VAL A 188 11.14 -13.57 -33.06
N TYR A 189 12.40 -13.21 -32.93
CA TYR A 189 13.13 -13.31 -31.66
C TYR A 189 13.05 -12.01 -30.85
N LEU A 190 12.97 -12.15 -29.55
CA LEU A 190 13.06 -11.01 -28.64
C LEU A 190 14.45 -10.35 -28.76
N ARG A 191 14.50 -9.11 -29.19
CA ARG A 191 15.78 -8.38 -29.33
C ARG A 191 16.33 -7.97 -27.98
N ARG A 192 17.61 -8.20 -27.76
CA ARG A 192 18.31 -7.84 -26.52
C ARG A 192 18.41 -6.34 -26.31
N ASP A 193 18.39 -5.55 -27.38
CA ASP A 193 18.45 -4.08 -27.36
C ASP A 193 17.08 -3.41 -27.14
N GLY A 194 16.00 -4.20 -27.06
CA GLY A 194 14.65 -3.69 -26.83
C GLY A 194 14.05 -2.89 -28.01
N THR A 195 14.69 -2.90 -29.18
CA THR A 195 14.24 -2.08 -30.34
C THR A 195 13.06 -2.68 -31.08
N LEU A 196 12.72 -3.95 -30.83
CA LEU A 196 11.56 -4.61 -31.41
C LEU A 196 10.50 -4.83 -30.34
N PRO A 197 9.37 -4.09 -30.39
CA PRO A 197 8.28 -4.33 -29.44
C PRO A 197 7.64 -5.70 -29.64
N MET A 198 7.16 -6.28 -28.55
CA MET A 198 6.37 -7.51 -28.57
C MET A 198 5.02 -7.23 -29.25
N THR A 199 4.57 -8.14 -30.11
CA THR A 199 3.25 -8.09 -30.76
C THR A 199 2.19 -8.93 -30.04
N GLY A 200 2.57 -9.63 -28.97
CA GLY A 200 1.73 -10.45 -28.13
C GLY A 200 2.28 -10.54 -26.71
N ASP A 201 1.58 -11.25 -25.85
CA ASP A 201 1.97 -11.43 -24.46
C ASP A 201 3.25 -12.26 -24.32
N LEU A 202 4.09 -11.89 -23.33
CA LEU A 202 5.27 -12.66 -22.97
C LEU A 202 4.87 -13.78 -22.00
N ASN A 203 4.81 -15.01 -22.48
CA ASN A 203 4.62 -16.18 -21.64
C ASN A 203 5.97 -16.76 -21.21
N LEU A 204 6.21 -16.78 -19.91
CA LEU A 204 7.45 -17.29 -19.31
C LEU A 204 7.33 -18.73 -18.79
N ASP A 205 6.17 -19.35 -18.94
CA ASP A 205 5.91 -20.75 -18.55
C ASP A 205 6.43 -21.11 -17.15
N GLY A 206 6.12 -20.24 -16.17
CA GLY A 206 6.53 -20.42 -14.78
C GLY A 206 7.97 -20.02 -14.45
N HIS A 207 8.72 -19.48 -15.39
CA HIS A 207 10.09 -19.00 -15.16
C HIS A 207 10.14 -17.55 -14.65
N ASN A 208 11.21 -17.22 -13.93
CA ASN A 208 11.41 -15.92 -13.33
C ASN A 208 11.95 -14.88 -14.31
N ILE A 209 11.65 -13.60 -14.04
CA ILE A 209 12.39 -12.47 -14.61
C ILE A 209 13.43 -12.03 -13.58
N ASN A 210 14.71 -12.21 -13.88
CA ASN A 210 15.81 -11.90 -12.98
C ASN A 210 16.51 -10.60 -13.40
N ASN A 211 17.10 -9.90 -12.42
CA ASN A 211 17.93 -8.70 -12.62
C ASN A 211 17.20 -7.55 -13.35
N VAL A 212 15.94 -7.35 -13.01
CA VAL A 212 15.14 -6.23 -13.53
C VAL A 212 15.48 -4.97 -12.74
N ALA A 213 16.02 -3.96 -13.41
CA ALA A 213 16.33 -2.66 -12.78
C ALA A 213 15.05 -1.88 -12.45
N ALA A 214 14.10 -1.87 -13.38
CA ALA A 214 12.78 -1.25 -13.19
C ALA A 214 11.72 -1.99 -14.01
N LEU A 215 10.53 -2.13 -13.46
CA LEU A 215 9.35 -2.59 -14.17
C LEU A 215 8.38 -1.40 -14.32
N ASN A 216 8.20 -0.93 -15.56
CA ASN A 216 7.25 0.12 -15.91
C ASN A 216 6.01 -0.50 -16.53
N ALA A 217 4.93 -0.58 -15.77
CA ALA A 217 3.64 -1.05 -16.24
C ALA A 217 2.68 0.13 -16.41
N THR A 218 1.99 0.21 -17.54
CA THR A 218 0.94 1.21 -17.80
C THR A 218 -0.44 0.75 -17.34
N GLY A 219 -0.59 -0.55 -17.07
CA GLY A 219 -1.81 -1.18 -16.56
C GLY A 219 -1.62 -1.80 -15.19
N ASN A 220 -2.56 -2.66 -14.81
CA ASN A 220 -2.54 -3.36 -13.54
C ASN A 220 -1.40 -4.39 -13.46
N ILE A 221 -0.83 -4.52 -12.27
CA ILE A 221 0.03 -5.64 -11.92
C ILE A 221 -0.81 -6.58 -11.05
N THR A 222 -1.08 -7.79 -11.57
CA THR A 222 -1.86 -8.82 -10.86
C THR A 222 -0.93 -9.95 -10.43
N THR A 223 -1.03 -10.36 -9.18
CA THR A 223 -0.29 -11.49 -8.63
C THR A 223 -1.23 -12.36 -7.81
N THR A 224 -1.03 -13.67 -7.83
CA THR A 224 -1.73 -14.63 -6.96
C THR A 224 -0.95 -14.93 -5.69
N GLY A 225 0.30 -14.49 -5.61
CA GLY A 225 1.17 -14.64 -4.45
C GLY A 225 1.49 -13.29 -3.79
N ASP A 226 2.47 -13.30 -2.92
CA ASP A 226 2.90 -12.12 -2.15
C ASP A 226 3.66 -11.12 -3.02
N VAL A 227 3.54 -9.84 -2.69
CA VAL A 227 4.42 -8.78 -3.18
C VAL A 227 5.40 -8.43 -2.07
N GLN A 228 6.66 -8.79 -2.25
CA GLN A 228 7.75 -8.44 -1.32
C GLN A 228 8.51 -7.23 -1.85
N ALA A 229 8.45 -6.12 -1.15
CA ALA A 229 9.13 -4.90 -1.51
C ALA A 229 9.70 -4.20 -0.28
N ARG A 230 10.84 -3.51 -0.42
CA ARG A 230 11.35 -2.66 0.65
C ARG A 230 10.40 -1.51 0.95
N ASN A 231 9.89 -0.84 -0.07
CA ASN A 231 8.96 0.27 0.04
C ASN A 231 7.86 0.11 -1.00
N ILE A 232 6.62 0.41 -0.60
CA ILE A 232 5.49 0.54 -1.51
C ILE A 232 5.02 1.99 -1.42
N LYS A 233 5.02 2.71 -2.55
CA LYS A 233 4.49 4.06 -2.67
C LYS A 233 3.26 4.03 -3.55
N ALA A 234 2.10 4.23 -2.96
CA ALA A 234 0.85 4.44 -3.69
C ALA A 234 0.55 5.94 -3.77
N THR A 235 0.15 6.43 -4.94
CA THR A 235 -0.32 7.82 -5.13
C THR A 235 -1.82 7.94 -4.96
N GLY A 236 -2.54 6.82 -4.97
CA GLY A 236 -3.96 6.70 -4.65
C GLY A 236 -4.19 5.93 -3.36
N LYS A 237 -5.34 5.29 -3.24
CA LYS A 237 -5.67 4.47 -2.08
C LYS A 237 -5.03 3.09 -2.14
N ILE A 238 -4.85 2.49 -0.99
CA ILE A 238 -4.53 1.06 -0.84
C ILE A 238 -5.79 0.40 -0.27
N ASP A 239 -6.42 -0.46 -1.06
CA ASP A 239 -7.54 -1.29 -0.61
C ASP A 239 -7.01 -2.67 -0.19
N ALA A 240 -7.47 -3.16 0.94
CA ALA A 240 -7.17 -4.51 1.41
C ALA A 240 -8.46 -5.16 1.89
N ASP A 241 -8.80 -6.31 1.32
CA ASP A 241 -9.94 -7.12 1.78
C ASP A 241 -9.64 -7.84 3.10
N GLY A 242 -8.38 -7.94 3.46
CA GLY A 242 -7.89 -8.53 4.69
C GLY A 242 -7.25 -7.50 5.62
N ASN A 243 -6.41 -7.99 6.51
CA ASN A 243 -5.73 -7.16 7.50
C ASN A 243 -4.55 -6.39 6.89
N ILE A 244 -4.36 -5.14 7.32
CA ILE A 244 -3.11 -4.40 7.14
C ILE A 244 -2.34 -4.49 8.46
N SER A 245 -1.18 -5.13 8.45
CA SER A 245 -0.31 -5.29 9.62
C SER A 245 0.99 -4.52 9.42
N ALA A 246 1.38 -3.75 10.42
CA ALA A 246 2.65 -3.06 10.46
C ALA A 246 3.49 -3.61 11.63
N GLY A 247 4.71 -4.09 11.36
CA GLY A 247 5.60 -4.64 12.38
C GLY A 247 6.09 -3.60 13.41
N ASN A 248 6.11 -2.31 13.03
CA ASN A 248 6.51 -1.21 13.92
C ASN A 248 5.43 -0.13 14.00
N TRP A 249 5.40 0.77 13.05
CA TRP A 249 4.55 1.95 13.08
C TRP A 249 3.63 2.01 11.86
N MET A 250 2.38 2.33 12.09
CA MET A 250 1.48 2.84 11.07
C MET A 250 1.42 4.36 11.22
N TRP A 251 2.05 5.10 10.30
CA TRP A 251 2.14 6.54 10.37
C TRP A 251 1.34 7.17 9.22
N ALA A 252 0.26 7.87 9.57
CA ALA A 252 -0.44 8.75 8.65
C ALA A 252 0.17 10.15 8.71
N LYS A 253 0.98 10.50 7.70
CA LYS A 253 1.58 11.83 7.56
C LYS A 253 0.75 12.64 6.58
N ASN A 254 0.07 13.69 7.08
CA ASN A 254 -0.53 14.60 6.17
C ASN A 254 -0.43 16.05 6.60
N GLY A 255 -0.57 16.94 5.67
CA GLY A 255 -0.68 18.35 5.91
C GLY A 255 -2.11 18.83 6.22
N TYR A 256 -3.14 18.22 5.71
CA TYR A 256 -4.55 18.64 5.85
C TYR A 256 -5.50 17.49 5.57
N GLY A 257 -6.30 17.10 6.55
CA GLY A 257 -7.39 16.15 6.41
C GLY A 257 -7.19 14.84 7.17
N ASP A 258 -8.06 13.93 7.03
CA ASP A 258 -8.32 12.74 7.80
C ASP A 258 -7.12 11.83 7.98
N ALA A 259 -6.60 11.73 9.18
CA ALA A 259 -5.37 10.97 9.44
C ALA A 259 -5.62 9.47 9.42
N ILE A 260 -6.50 8.97 10.24
CA ILE A 260 -6.93 7.56 10.29
C ILE A 260 -8.43 7.57 10.54
N GLY A 261 -9.20 7.20 9.54
CA GLY A 261 -10.62 6.98 9.67
C GLY A 261 -10.89 5.50 9.94
N PHE A 262 -11.55 5.21 11.01
CA PHE A 262 -12.17 3.91 11.26
C PHE A 262 -13.64 4.04 10.90
N GLY A 263 -14.01 3.75 9.67
CA GLY A 263 -15.38 3.92 9.27
C GLY A 263 -15.75 3.11 8.05
N GLY A 264 -16.92 2.54 8.03
CA GLY A 264 -17.65 2.12 6.85
C GLY A 264 -18.65 3.20 6.46
N ASP A 265 -19.45 2.93 5.50
CA ASP A 265 -20.53 3.69 4.89
C ASP A 265 -21.66 4.16 5.84
N GLY A 266 -21.29 4.61 7.00
CA GLY A 266 -22.19 5.24 7.99
C GLY A 266 -22.95 4.28 8.92
N TYR A 267 -22.81 2.98 8.81
CA TYR A 267 -23.57 2.05 9.65
C TYR A 267 -22.81 0.90 10.35
N SER A 268 -21.59 0.65 10.04
CA SER A 268 -20.84 -0.45 10.65
C SER A 268 -19.33 -0.28 10.65
N GLY A 269 -18.89 0.93 10.84
CA GLY A 269 -17.49 1.22 11.07
C GLY A 269 -17.17 1.03 12.53
N GLY A 270 -16.88 -0.17 12.94
CA GLY A 270 -16.39 -0.44 14.27
C GLY A 270 -15.06 -1.16 14.20
N LEU A 271 -14.20 -0.81 15.12
CA LEU A 271 -13.24 -1.75 15.61
C LEU A 271 -14.08 -2.92 16.13
N GLY A 272 -14.06 -4.13 15.53
CA GLY A 272 -14.92 -5.26 15.91
C GLY A 272 -14.81 -5.69 17.38
N ARG A 273 -15.19 -6.88 17.70
CA ARG A 273 -15.52 -7.32 19.04
C ARG A 273 -14.48 -7.18 20.14
N ASP A 274 -13.18 -7.15 19.81
CA ASP A 274 -12.07 -7.20 20.78
C ASP A 274 -11.00 -6.18 20.45
N TYR A 275 -11.40 -4.93 20.13
CA TYR A 275 -10.45 -3.92 19.76
C TYR A 275 -9.89 -3.16 20.94
N GLU A 276 -8.61 -3.15 21.00
CA GLU A 276 -7.83 -2.43 21.99
C GLU A 276 -6.94 -1.40 21.28
N ILE A 277 -7.06 -0.13 21.62
CA ILE A 277 -5.99 0.83 21.38
C ILE A 277 -5.03 0.71 22.54
N LYS A 278 -4.03 -0.15 22.41
CA LYS A 278 -3.06 -0.44 23.46
C LYS A 278 -1.79 0.36 23.25
N MET A 279 -1.46 1.18 24.21
CA MET A 279 -0.16 1.82 24.28
C MET A 279 0.81 0.89 25.01
N LEU A 280 1.78 0.34 24.28
CA LEU A 280 2.77 -0.59 24.82
C LEU A 280 4.00 0.10 25.44
N SER A 281 4.01 1.41 25.45
CA SER A 281 5.11 2.22 26.01
C SER A 281 4.57 3.16 27.09
N ASN A 282 5.48 3.71 27.91
CA ASN A 282 5.15 4.69 28.95
C ASN A 282 4.74 6.08 28.38
N HIS A 283 4.42 6.18 27.10
CA HIS A 283 3.97 7.41 26.48
C HIS A 283 2.44 7.51 26.53
N PRO A 284 1.91 8.69 26.80
CA PRO A 284 0.46 8.89 26.86
C PRO A 284 -0.18 8.78 25.45
N LEU A 285 -1.38 8.22 25.40
CA LEU A 285 -2.25 8.44 24.25
C LEU A 285 -2.79 9.87 24.33
N THR A 286 -2.35 10.73 23.43
CA THR A 286 -2.78 12.11 23.39
C THR A 286 -3.75 12.30 22.22
N ILE A 287 -4.97 12.76 22.54
CA ILE A 287 -5.97 13.13 21.55
C ILE A 287 -6.02 14.66 21.52
N HIS A 288 -5.51 15.25 20.44
CA HIS A 288 -5.51 16.70 20.24
C HIS A 288 -6.54 17.09 19.19
N SER A 289 -7.28 18.17 19.51
CA SER A 289 -7.96 18.96 18.49
C SER A 289 -7.08 20.16 18.14
N PRO A 290 -6.73 20.40 16.87
CA PRO A 290 -5.95 21.57 16.50
C PRO A 290 -6.76 22.84 16.82
N THR A 291 -6.06 23.85 17.36
CA THR A 291 -6.63 25.17 17.63
C THR A 291 -7.00 25.85 16.31
N SER A 292 -8.19 25.66 15.84
CA SER A 292 -8.77 26.44 14.77
C SER A 292 -9.95 27.26 15.31
N SER A 293 -10.28 28.32 14.63
CA SER A 293 -11.30 29.32 15.01
C SER A 293 -12.76 28.82 15.03
N ARG A 294 -12.98 27.53 14.91
CA ARG A 294 -14.28 26.86 15.13
C ARG A 294 -14.11 25.96 16.33
N GLY A 295 -14.96 26.16 17.35
CA GLY A 295 -14.94 25.37 18.59
C GLY A 295 -14.64 23.91 18.31
N ASN A 296 -13.46 23.48 18.72
CA ASN A 296 -12.96 22.16 18.41
C ASN A 296 -13.27 21.23 19.57
N ASP A 297 -14.39 20.57 19.50
CA ASP A 297 -14.73 19.54 20.46
C ASP A 297 -14.05 18.23 20.03
N VAL A 298 -13.30 17.64 20.93
CA VAL A 298 -12.98 16.23 20.86
C VAL A 298 -14.16 15.50 21.48
N ILE A 299 -14.99 14.90 20.66
CA ILE A 299 -16.12 14.11 21.13
C ILE A 299 -15.63 12.67 21.31
N LEU A 300 -15.62 12.23 22.57
CA LEU A 300 -15.49 10.83 22.93
C LEU A 300 -16.87 10.33 23.33
N ASP A 301 -17.61 9.80 22.36
CA ASP A 301 -18.94 9.26 22.56
C ASP A 301 -18.81 7.76 22.92
N ILE A 302 -19.27 7.41 24.12
CA ILE A 302 -19.16 6.06 24.69
C ILE A 302 -20.55 5.59 25.06
N ASP A 303 -21.08 4.67 24.28
CA ASP A 303 -22.40 4.03 24.54
C ASP A 303 -22.39 3.05 25.75
N GLY A 304 -21.30 2.94 26.44
CA GLY A 304 -21.13 2.04 27.56
C GLY A 304 -20.48 2.71 28.75
N ASN A 305 -19.76 1.93 29.54
CA ASN A 305 -19.05 2.42 30.72
C ASN A 305 -17.65 2.93 30.36
N MET A 306 -17.32 4.12 30.81
CA MET A 306 -15.95 4.63 30.83
C MET A 306 -15.31 4.27 32.17
N ARG A 307 -14.23 3.46 32.13
CA ARG A 307 -13.44 3.13 33.31
C ARG A 307 -12.09 3.85 33.28
N VAL A 308 -11.86 4.67 34.30
CA VAL A 308 -10.57 5.33 34.54
C VAL A 308 -10.01 4.77 35.84
N GLN A 309 -8.78 4.26 35.80
CA GLN A 309 -8.17 3.61 36.98
C GLN A 309 -7.53 4.59 37.96
N THR A 310 -7.18 5.78 37.49
CA THR A 310 -6.51 6.81 38.29
C THR A 310 -7.39 8.06 38.41
N ASP A 311 -7.05 9.11 37.72
CA ASP A 311 -7.69 10.41 37.87
C ASP A 311 -8.35 10.89 36.60
N ILE A 312 -9.49 11.59 36.71
CA ILE A 312 -10.06 12.41 35.65
C ILE A 312 -9.77 13.87 35.99
N SER A 313 -8.95 14.54 35.16
CA SER A 313 -8.67 15.95 35.28
C SER A 313 -9.43 16.74 34.22
N SER A 314 -10.26 17.68 34.66
CA SER A 314 -10.98 18.61 33.78
C SER A 314 -10.65 20.04 34.19
N LEU A 315 -10.25 20.85 33.21
CA LEU A 315 -10.01 22.29 33.45
C LEU A 315 -11.31 23.11 33.46
N ARG A 316 -12.42 22.51 33.10
CA ARG A 316 -13.75 23.13 33.06
C ARG A 316 -14.78 22.22 33.74
N ASN A 317 -15.99 22.27 33.29
CA ASN A 317 -17.11 21.55 33.89
C ASN A 317 -17.07 20.05 33.59
N ILE A 318 -17.50 19.27 34.56
CA ILE A 318 -17.95 17.90 34.39
C ILE A 318 -19.46 17.91 34.53
N THR A 319 -20.18 17.52 33.47
CA THR A 319 -21.65 17.50 33.47
C THR A 319 -22.12 16.04 33.41
N ALA A 320 -23.04 15.70 34.28
CA ALA A 320 -23.71 14.41 34.29
C ALA A 320 -25.23 14.64 34.28
N SER A 321 -25.95 13.94 33.42
CA SER A 321 -27.41 13.95 33.40
C SER A 321 -28.01 13.00 34.47
N GLY A 322 -27.21 12.08 34.97
CA GLY A 322 -27.57 11.15 36.05
C GLY A 322 -26.82 11.44 37.33
N ASN A 323 -26.65 10.42 38.17
CA ASN A 323 -25.96 10.52 39.43
C ASN A 323 -24.45 10.66 39.28
N ILE A 324 -23.82 11.42 40.16
CA ILE A 324 -22.39 11.36 40.43
C ILE A 324 -22.21 10.66 41.75
N GLU A 325 -21.64 9.47 41.76
CA GLU A 325 -21.39 8.68 42.96
C GLU A 325 -19.90 8.69 43.31
N SER A 326 -19.59 8.87 44.58
CA SER A 326 -18.25 8.73 45.11
C SER A 326 -18.29 7.88 46.38
N SER A 327 -17.42 6.86 46.43
CA SER A 327 -17.25 6.07 47.66
C SER A 327 -16.40 6.74 48.72
N GLN A 328 -15.82 7.89 48.40
CA GLN A 328 -14.99 8.68 49.33
C GLN A 328 -15.43 10.14 49.35
N ASN A 329 -14.51 11.06 49.18
CA ASN A 329 -14.78 12.49 49.32
C ASN A 329 -15.20 13.14 48.00
N VAL A 330 -16.19 14.01 48.02
CA VAL A 330 -16.41 15.06 47.01
C VAL A 330 -15.92 16.37 47.59
N LYS A 331 -14.86 16.94 47.00
CA LYS A 331 -14.21 18.17 47.46
C LYS A 331 -14.33 19.28 46.41
N GLY A 332 -14.85 20.40 46.77
CA GLY A 332 -14.96 21.59 45.91
C GLY A 332 -14.87 22.86 46.76
N ALA A 333 -14.71 24.02 46.13
CA ALA A 333 -14.77 25.33 46.80
C ALA A 333 -16.21 25.61 47.29
N THR A 334 -17.20 25.23 46.49
CA THR A 334 -18.63 25.30 46.81
C THR A 334 -19.32 24.02 46.34
N LEU A 335 -20.39 23.66 47.03
CA LEU A 335 -21.33 22.62 46.62
C LEU A 335 -22.71 23.26 46.59
N GLU A 336 -23.31 23.36 45.41
CA GLU A 336 -24.65 23.90 45.23
C GLU A 336 -25.63 22.78 44.89
N SER A 337 -26.75 22.76 45.61
CA SER A 337 -27.87 21.85 45.36
C SER A 337 -29.14 22.68 45.18
N THR A 338 -29.79 22.54 44.03
CA THR A 338 -31.08 23.20 43.75
C THR A 338 -32.27 22.50 44.43
N GLY A 339 -32.02 21.34 45.00
CA GLY A 339 -33.01 20.55 45.74
C GLY A 339 -32.57 20.26 47.15
N ARG A 340 -33.08 19.18 47.71
CA ARG A 340 -32.77 18.74 49.07
C ARG A 340 -31.35 18.10 49.11
N ALA A 341 -30.54 18.52 50.06
CA ALA A 341 -29.33 17.77 50.45
C ALA A 341 -29.70 16.80 51.61
N THR A 342 -29.40 15.52 51.45
CA THR A 342 -29.56 14.51 52.47
C THR A 342 -28.20 13.99 52.92
N VAL A 343 -27.97 14.06 54.24
CA VAL A 343 -26.70 13.61 54.84
C VAL A 343 -27.00 12.43 55.74
N GLY A 344 -26.34 11.28 55.50
CA GLY A 344 -26.62 10.04 56.20
C GLY A 344 -26.09 9.94 57.62
N GLU A 345 -25.09 10.77 57.97
CA GLU A 345 -24.48 10.73 59.30
C GLU A 345 -24.47 12.16 59.92
N PHE A 346 -23.43 12.92 59.79
CA PHE A 346 -23.27 14.24 60.40
C PHE A 346 -22.85 15.30 59.38
N VAL A 347 -23.29 16.53 59.61
CA VAL A 347 -22.78 17.71 58.92
C VAL A 347 -21.79 18.41 59.84
N GLN A 348 -20.54 18.50 59.43
CA GLN A 348 -19.51 19.28 60.11
C GLN A 348 -19.44 20.68 59.46
N LEU A 349 -19.79 21.69 60.24
CA LEU A 349 -19.69 23.10 59.83
C LEU A 349 -18.38 23.68 60.36
N ASN A 350 -17.46 24.07 59.45
CA ASN A 350 -16.20 24.72 59.84
C ASN A 350 -16.29 26.24 59.94
N GLY A 351 -17.30 26.86 59.34
CA GLY A 351 -17.51 28.29 59.37
C GLY A 351 -17.83 28.76 60.81
N GLN A 352 -16.95 29.56 61.39
CA GLN A 352 -17.12 30.13 62.71
C GLN A 352 -17.68 31.55 62.64
N ALA A 353 -18.56 31.88 63.58
CA ALA A 353 -19.17 33.16 63.70
C ALA A 353 -19.51 33.44 65.18
N GLU A 354 -19.81 34.67 65.47
CA GLU A 354 -20.20 35.17 66.83
C GLU A 354 -21.66 35.54 66.82
N VAL A 355 -22.36 35.16 67.91
CA VAL A 355 -23.78 35.50 68.11
C VAL A 355 -23.95 37.02 68.08
N GLY A 356 -24.96 37.53 67.41
CA GLY A 356 -25.28 38.93 67.29
C GLY A 356 -24.44 39.71 66.28
N LYS A 357 -23.48 39.15 65.64
CA LYS A 357 -22.72 39.76 64.51
C LYS A 357 -23.47 39.63 63.18
N GLU A 358 -23.16 40.57 62.30
CA GLU A 358 -23.74 40.57 60.96
C GLU A 358 -23.38 39.33 60.18
N CYS A 359 -24.28 38.82 59.35
CA CYS A 359 -24.10 37.73 58.41
C CYS A 359 -24.51 38.18 57.02
N GLN A 360 -23.88 37.56 55.98
CA GLN A 360 -23.98 37.99 54.57
C GLN A 360 -25.33 37.64 53.95
N SER A 361 -25.92 36.49 54.32
CA SER A 361 -27.14 36.04 53.73
C SER A 361 -27.98 35.21 54.70
N ASN A 362 -29.28 35.47 54.72
CA ASN A 362 -30.22 34.71 55.54
C ASN A 362 -30.18 33.20 55.13
N GLY A 363 -30.23 32.35 56.13
CA GLY A 363 -30.19 30.90 55.92
C GLY A 363 -28.79 30.29 55.96
N LEU A 364 -27.71 31.11 56.00
CA LEU A 364 -26.38 30.54 56.25
C LEU A 364 -26.34 29.84 57.59
N GLN A 365 -25.67 28.69 57.62
CA GLN A 365 -25.42 27.95 58.87
C GLN A 365 -23.92 28.02 59.20
N GLY A 366 -23.62 28.24 60.47
CA GLY A 366 -22.27 28.29 61.01
C GLY A 366 -22.24 27.75 62.44
N ARG A 367 -21.13 27.95 63.15
CA ARG A 367 -20.99 27.54 64.54
C ARG A 367 -20.20 28.56 65.33
N THR A 368 -20.39 28.59 66.63
CA THR A 368 -19.48 29.30 67.53
C THR A 368 -18.14 28.57 67.68
N ALA A 369 -17.17 29.21 68.33
CA ALA A 369 -15.89 28.56 68.65
C ALA A 369 -16.08 27.27 69.44
N GLU A 370 -17.08 27.25 70.34
CA GLU A 370 -17.45 26.13 71.22
C GLU A 370 -18.30 25.08 70.53
N GLY A 371 -18.68 25.27 69.22
CA GLY A 371 -19.42 24.32 68.46
C GLY A 371 -20.95 24.47 68.46
N LYS A 372 -21.53 25.54 69.04
CA LYS A 372 -22.97 25.80 68.96
C LYS A 372 -23.35 26.20 67.54
N ILE A 373 -24.40 25.56 66.97
CA ILE A 373 -24.90 25.92 65.67
C ILE A 373 -25.53 27.28 65.63
N LEU A 374 -25.17 28.06 64.65
CA LEU A 374 -25.70 29.41 64.38
C LEU A 374 -26.45 29.40 63.04
N SER A 375 -27.50 30.17 62.97
CA SER A 375 -28.21 30.50 61.75
C SER A 375 -28.17 31.99 61.50
N CYS A 376 -28.00 32.39 60.25
CA CYS A 376 -28.13 33.77 59.84
C CYS A 376 -29.61 34.08 59.63
N VAL A 377 -30.15 34.92 60.49
CA VAL A 377 -31.56 35.36 60.52
C VAL A 377 -31.60 36.86 60.52
N ASN A 378 -32.31 37.50 59.60
CA ASN A 378 -32.43 38.95 59.46
C ASN A 378 -31.08 39.69 59.48
N GLY A 379 -30.05 39.07 58.82
CA GLY A 379 -28.74 39.65 58.72
C GLY A 379 -27.85 39.52 59.96
N VAL A 380 -28.25 38.74 60.95
CA VAL A 380 -27.52 38.56 62.21
C VAL A 380 -27.40 37.11 62.58
N TRP A 381 -26.26 36.67 63.13
CA TRP A 381 -26.05 35.32 63.60
C TRP A 381 -26.78 35.06 64.92
N GLU A 382 -27.70 34.13 64.88
CA GLU A 382 -28.46 33.73 66.07
C GLU A 382 -28.20 32.22 66.36
N THR A 383 -28.27 31.86 67.67
CA THR A 383 -28.25 30.46 68.09
C THR A 383 -29.58 29.77 67.71
N ILE A 384 -29.51 28.53 67.30
CA ILE A 384 -30.70 27.67 67.07
C ILE A 384 -31.19 27.07 68.40
N ASP A 385 -31.07 27.84 69.49
CA ASP A 385 -31.65 27.41 70.73
C ASP A 385 -33.17 27.60 70.63
N ALA A 386 -33.91 26.56 70.87
CA ALA A 386 -35.29 26.67 71.18
C ALA A 386 -35.35 27.66 72.40
N ASN A 387 -35.95 28.83 72.21
CA ASN A 387 -36.13 29.85 73.30
C ASN A 387 -36.97 29.23 74.42
N LEU A 388 -36.38 28.29 75.15
CA LEU A 388 -36.95 27.83 76.42
C LEU A 388 -36.60 28.95 77.41
N LYS A 389 -37.41 29.99 77.46
CA LYS A 389 -37.32 30.95 78.55
C LYS A 389 -37.74 30.24 79.82
N ILE A 390 -36.78 29.72 80.56
CA ILE A 390 -37.01 29.17 81.88
C ILE A 390 -37.05 30.34 82.84
N SER A 391 -38.26 30.67 83.32
CA SER A 391 -38.43 31.69 84.41
C SER A 391 -38.69 30.89 85.67
N THR A 392 -37.86 31.16 86.72
CA THR A 392 -38.02 30.55 88.00
C THR A 392 -38.73 31.55 88.96
N TYR A 393 -39.75 31.07 89.51
CA TYR A 393 -40.52 31.87 90.47
C TYR A 393 -40.52 31.17 91.85
N SER A 394 -40.46 31.95 92.93
CA SER A 394 -40.50 31.44 94.31
C SER A 394 -41.83 31.78 94.93
N LEU A 395 -42.57 30.77 95.32
CA LEU A 395 -43.81 30.97 96.08
C LEU A 395 -43.47 31.03 97.59
N LYS A 396 -43.70 32.16 98.23
CA LYS A 396 -43.47 32.31 99.63
C LYS A 396 -44.83 32.45 100.35
N PRO A 397 -44.97 31.86 101.54
CA PRO A 397 -46.19 32.05 102.30
C PRO A 397 -46.36 33.56 102.71
N PRO A 398 -47.56 34.08 102.77
CA PRO A 398 -48.86 33.44 102.66
C PRO A 398 -49.51 33.48 101.28
N LYS A 399 -48.78 33.69 100.19
CA LYS A 399 -49.37 33.70 98.84
C LYS A 399 -49.66 32.27 98.30
N HIS A 400 -50.93 32.09 97.98
CA HIS A 400 -51.41 30.78 97.49
C HIS A 400 -51.44 30.65 95.91
N GLN A 401 -51.28 31.75 95.20
CA GLN A 401 -51.24 31.83 93.78
C GLN A 401 -50.19 32.81 93.29
N LEU A 402 -49.50 32.42 92.22
CA LEU A 402 -48.51 33.29 91.56
C LEU A 402 -48.77 33.24 90.05
N ASN A 403 -49.05 34.40 89.49
CA ASN A 403 -49.17 34.51 88.04
C ASN A 403 -47.74 34.56 87.41
N MET A 404 -47.38 33.54 86.67
CA MET A 404 -46.05 33.43 86.10
C MET A 404 -46.03 33.76 84.62
N GLY A 405 -47.12 34.31 84.09
CA GLY A 405 -47.23 34.57 82.66
C GLY A 405 -47.48 33.32 81.82
N VAL A 406 -47.37 33.40 80.49
CA VAL A 406 -47.62 32.30 79.59
C VAL A 406 -46.31 31.55 79.33
N HIS A 407 -46.32 30.24 79.65
CA HIS A 407 -45.18 29.34 79.43
C HIS A 407 -45.67 28.02 78.78
N SER A 408 -44.84 27.40 78.01
CA SER A 408 -45.16 26.17 77.30
C SER A 408 -44.92 24.87 78.14
N VAL A 409 -44.13 24.97 79.17
CA VAL A 409 -43.86 23.86 80.12
C VAL A 409 -43.72 24.43 81.56
N CYS A 410 -44.26 23.68 82.51
CA CYS A 410 -44.14 23.98 83.93
C CYS A 410 -43.55 22.76 84.67
N SER A 411 -42.49 22.99 85.44
CA SER A 411 -41.94 21.97 86.34
C SER A 411 -41.82 22.48 87.75
N LEU A 412 -42.09 21.67 88.78
CA LEU A 412 -41.96 22.02 90.17
C LEU A 412 -40.70 21.35 90.76
N SER A 413 -39.87 22.14 91.43
CA SER A 413 -38.71 21.61 92.13
C SER A 413 -38.67 22.18 93.56
N ASN A 414 -38.09 21.44 94.53
CA ASN A 414 -37.93 21.90 95.93
C ASN A 414 -39.21 22.19 96.68
N VAL A 415 -40.23 21.35 96.55
CA VAL A 415 -41.48 21.47 97.29
C VAL A 415 -41.28 20.88 98.68
N LYS A 416 -41.43 21.74 99.75
CA LYS A 416 -41.43 21.31 101.15
C LYS A 416 -42.86 21.28 101.67
N PHE A 417 -43.27 20.13 102.13
CA PHE A 417 -44.55 19.92 102.75
C PHE A 417 -44.45 20.10 104.29
N TYR A 418 -45.26 20.95 104.86
CA TYR A 418 -45.38 21.08 106.33
C TYR A 418 -46.54 20.19 106.80
N LYS A 419 -46.31 19.40 107.89
CA LYS A 419 -47.33 18.57 108.50
C LYS A 419 -48.47 19.45 109.08
N GLY A 420 -49.61 19.35 108.51
CA GLY A 420 -50.88 19.89 108.98
C GLY A 420 -52.00 19.07 108.30
N ASN A 421 -53.21 19.06 108.92
CA ASN A 421 -54.28 18.16 108.57
C ASN A 421 -54.93 18.33 107.17
N ASN A 422 -54.34 19.05 106.26
CA ASN A 422 -54.81 19.18 104.90
C ASN A 422 -53.64 18.89 103.96
N THR A 423 -53.85 18.00 103.04
CA THR A 423 -52.85 17.67 101.96
C THR A 423 -52.75 18.85 100.99
N PRO A 424 -51.66 19.57 101.00
CA PRO A 424 -51.46 20.58 99.95
C PRO A 424 -51.34 19.93 98.61
N TYR A 425 -52.14 20.31 97.67
CA TYR A 425 -51.85 19.99 96.31
C TYR A 425 -51.51 21.23 95.49
N ILE A 426 -50.67 21.07 94.56
CA ILE A 426 -50.20 22.14 93.66
C ILE A 426 -50.69 21.72 92.29
N SER A 427 -51.47 22.55 91.62
CA SER A 427 -51.82 22.37 90.21
C SER A 427 -51.13 23.47 89.40
N CYS A 428 -50.64 23.05 88.33
CA CYS A 428 -50.10 23.93 87.27
C CYS A 428 -51.00 23.85 86.05
N GLU A 429 -51.75 24.89 85.78
CA GLU A 429 -52.67 24.97 84.67
C GLU A 429 -52.01 25.72 83.49
N ILE A 430 -51.85 25.03 82.36
CA ILE A 430 -51.41 25.69 81.16
C ILE A 430 -52.65 26.22 80.43
N ILE A 431 -52.87 27.51 80.51
CA ILE A 431 -53.97 28.16 79.80
C ILE A 431 -53.44 28.48 78.40
N LYS A 432 -53.83 27.72 77.43
CA LYS A 432 -53.69 28.10 76.02
C LYS A 432 -54.63 29.23 75.73
N ASN A 433 -54.12 30.45 75.63
CA ASN A 433 -54.86 31.54 74.97
C ASN A 433 -54.96 31.15 73.47
N GLY A 434 -56.18 30.82 73.09
CA GLY A 434 -56.51 30.57 71.69
C GLY A 434 -56.22 31.84 70.91
N ASN A 435 -55.22 31.70 69.99
CA ASN A 435 -55.30 32.25 68.64
C ASN A 435 -54.16 31.68 67.87
N ASN A 436 -54.54 30.76 66.96
CA ASN A 436 -53.88 30.22 65.75
C ASN A 436 -52.45 29.73 65.86
#